data_73a07c0b90d04b2de4669e8e7f69f14f
#
_entry.id   73a07c0b90d04b2de4669e8e7f69f14f
#
_cell.length_a   1.000
_cell.length_b   1.000
_cell.length_c   1.000
_cell.angle_alpha   90.00
_cell.angle_beta   90.00
_cell.angle_gamma   90.00
#
_symmetry.space_group_name_H-M   'P 1'
#
loop_
_entity.id
_entity.type
_entity.pdbx_description
1 polymer ?
#
loop_
_entity_poly.entity_id
_entity_poly.type
_entity_poly.pdbx_seq_one_letter_code
_entity_poly.pdbx_strand_id
1 'polypeptide(L)'
;MARHTQDQTSVHWREGGKASRRTFLKSTVGAGSALASFSITRSGWNAKSRPRWQSHTVARIPEGYQVAVADVNGGGRLDVLALSSQKNIVDWYQNPMWHTRSVTTSTEDNISLAPLFRRGYPVQGMALASGFHLDHPEQGGDIWWAQPSASLDAEWSLTRIGRIPASHRLRWADLDGDGRVELVDVPIVGAGSRPPDYSVPAPIMWFQMPETLLTGHTASAGQQSNNWIPHLIDESLNIVHGVLVMDWNGDGRDEILTASTQGVNLFESKGRGAGLQWTKTLLSPCDQSSDRYHGASEIGVGKVQGHRFLATIEPWHGNKVVVYTRRTRGFSERHVIDTSFNNGHALVCADLDGDGNDEIVAGYRGPGTSLFIYHSTDERGTRWERETLDTDMAASCVVIADVNGDGRPDIVAVGSSTANVKWYENLGFA
;
A
#
# COMPACT_ATOMS: atom_id res chain seq x y z
N MET A 1 11.75 65.90 14.50
CA MET A 1 10.63 66.10 13.56
C MET A 1 10.75 65.10 12.46
N ALA A 2 9.61 64.55 12.05
CA ALA A 2 9.32 63.59 11.02
C ALA A 2 9.41 62.09 11.42
N ARG A 3 8.22 61.61 11.73
CA ARG A 3 7.83 60.17 11.86
C ARG A 3 7.79 59.56 10.47
N HIS A 4 8.32 58.33 10.31
CA HIS A 4 7.90 57.46 9.23
C HIS A 4 7.35 56.17 9.82
N THR A 5 6.12 55.94 9.47
CA THR A 5 5.23 54.87 9.81
C THR A 5 5.70 53.58 9.14
N GLN A 6 5.78 52.49 9.94
CA GLN A 6 5.88 51.13 9.46
C GLN A 6 4.50 50.71 8.92
N ASP A 7 4.53 50.23 7.69
CA ASP A 7 3.38 49.58 7.07
C ASP A 7 3.53 48.07 7.25
N GLN A 8 2.69 47.52 8.15
CA GLN A 8 2.58 46.07 8.35
C GLN A 8 1.50 45.58 7.40
N THR A 9 1.90 44.91 6.31
CA THR A 9 0.99 44.13 5.52
C THR A 9 0.87 42.73 6.11
N SER A 10 -0.08 42.59 7.04
CA SER A 10 -0.60 41.34 7.49
C SER A 10 -1.43 40.70 6.37
N VAL A 11 -0.95 39.57 5.81
CA VAL A 11 -1.75 38.77 4.88
C VAL A 11 -2.75 37.97 5.70
N HIS A 12 -3.98 38.52 5.75
CA HIS A 12 -5.13 37.75 6.26
C HIS A 12 -5.51 36.66 5.27
N TRP A 13 -5.32 35.41 5.68
CA TRP A 13 -5.98 34.28 5.04
C TRP A 13 -7.47 34.34 5.36
N ARG A 14 -8.26 34.72 4.37
CA ARG A 14 -9.73 34.63 4.45
C ARG A 14 -10.11 33.15 4.48
N GLU A 15 -10.80 32.74 5.52
CA GLU A 15 -11.58 31.51 5.56
C GLU A 15 -12.63 31.55 4.43
N GLY A 16 -12.47 30.70 3.46
CA GLY A 16 -13.39 30.55 2.33
C GLY A 16 -13.47 29.12 1.90
N GLY A 17 -14.51 28.42 2.36
CA GLY A 17 -14.93 27.13 1.81
C GLY A 17 -14.29 25.90 2.49
N LYS A 18 -15.13 25.11 3.16
CA LYS A 18 -14.83 23.75 3.63
C LYS A 18 -14.47 22.85 2.43
N ALA A 19 -13.24 22.95 1.95
CA ALA A 19 -12.67 21.93 1.09
C ALA A 19 -12.23 20.76 1.99
N SER A 20 -12.84 19.62 1.79
CA SER A 20 -12.54 18.36 2.42
C SER A 20 -11.02 18.14 2.51
N ARG A 21 -10.48 18.03 3.73
CA ARG A 21 -9.07 17.76 4.05
C ARG A 21 -8.59 16.34 3.67
N ARG A 22 -9.22 15.70 2.68
CA ARG A 22 -9.07 14.25 2.39
C ARG A 22 -8.31 13.93 1.11
N THR A 23 -7.26 14.66 0.77
CA THR A 23 -6.53 14.39 -0.47
C THR A 23 -5.04 14.17 -0.26
N PHE A 24 -4.65 13.45 0.80
CA PHE A 24 -3.40 12.73 0.79
C PHE A 24 -3.65 11.35 0.18
N LEU A 25 -3.02 11.06 -0.93
CA LEU A 25 -3.08 9.73 -1.51
C LEU A 25 -2.33 8.79 -0.57
N LYS A 26 -3.09 8.01 0.16
CA LYS A 26 -2.59 6.82 0.83
C LYS A 26 -1.97 5.96 -0.28
N SER A 27 -0.67 5.79 -0.25
CA SER A 27 0.02 4.89 -1.16
C SER A 27 -0.36 3.46 -0.79
N THR A 28 -1.47 3.07 -1.23
CA THR A 28 -2.08 1.77 -1.45
C THR A 28 -3.56 1.83 -1.05
N VAL A 29 -4.42 1.69 -2.04
CA VAL A 29 -5.84 1.42 -1.88
C VAL A 29 -6.62 2.52 -1.15
N GLY A 30 -6.98 3.53 -1.89
CA GLY A 30 -7.99 4.49 -1.48
C GLY A 30 -8.68 5.05 -2.72
N ALA A 31 -9.65 4.34 -3.29
CA ALA A 31 -10.57 4.91 -4.24
C ALA A 31 -11.40 5.97 -3.53
N GLY A 32 -11.03 7.23 -3.70
CA GLY A 32 -11.82 8.35 -3.23
C GLY A 32 -13.14 8.43 -4.01
N SER A 33 -14.22 7.98 -3.40
CA SER A 33 -15.58 8.11 -3.94
C SER A 33 -16.00 9.58 -3.94
N ALA A 34 -16.06 10.19 -5.11
CA ALA A 34 -16.89 11.39 -5.29
C ALA A 34 -18.35 10.94 -5.32
N LEU A 35 -19.11 11.23 -4.27
CA LEU A 35 -20.55 10.96 -4.19
C LEU A 35 -21.29 11.88 -5.17
N ALA A 36 -21.61 11.37 -6.35
CA ALA A 36 -22.74 11.85 -7.14
C ALA A 36 -23.94 10.93 -6.81
N SER A 37 -24.94 11.48 -6.16
CA SER A 37 -26.18 10.75 -5.82
C SER A 37 -26.98 10.50 -7.09
N PHE A 38 -26.91 9.29 -7.63
CA PHE A 38 -27.88 8.79 -8.60
C PHE A 38 -28.76 7.73 -7.96
N SER A 39 -30.08 7.98 -7.98
CA SER A 39 -31.10 7.01 -7.58
C SER A 39 -31.16 5.89 -8.62
N ILE A 40 -30.65 4.71 -8.30
CA ILE A 40 -30.72 3.54 -9.17
C ILE A 40 -31.86 2.62 -8.70
N THR A 41 -32.81 2.40 -9.58
CA THR A 41 -33.87 1.39 -9.46
C THR A 41 -33.26 -0.02 -9.45
N ARG A 42 -33.68 -0.85 -8.47
CA ARG A 42 -33.33 -2.25 -8.36
C ARG A 42 -33.64 -3.00 -9.66
N SER A 43 -32.63 -3.43 -10.37
CA SER A 43 -32.72 -4.43 -11.43
C SER A 43 -31.90 -5.66 -11.03
N GLY A 44 -32.47 -6.83 -11.28
CA GLY A 44 -31.93 -8.13 -10.85
C GLY A 44 -30.51 -8.39 -11.36
N TRP A 45 -29.82 -9.30 -10.67
CA TRP A 45 -28.51 -9.85 -11.04
C TRP A 45 -28.57 -10.51 -12.44
N ASN A 46 -28.42 -9.70 -13.49
CA ASN A 46 -28.06 -10.20 -14.82
C ASN A 46 -26.53 -10.22 -14.86
N ALA A 47 -25.94 -11.16 -15.60
CA ALA A 47 -24.51 -11.18 -15.88
C ALA A 47 -24.11 -9.78 -16.41
N LYS A 48 -23.47 -8.99 -15.55
CA LYS A 48 -23.05 -7.61 -15.89
C LYS A 48 -21.95 -7.71 -16.94
N SER A 49 -21.95 -6.80 -17.89
CA SER A 49 -20.82 -6.64 -18.77
C SER A 49 -19.59 -6.30 -17.92
N ARG A 50 -18.46 -6.95 -18.18
CA ARG A 50 -17.19 -6.69 -17.49
C ARG A 50 -16.38 -5.66 -18.25
N PRO A 51 -15.55 -4.86 -17.57
CA PRO A 51 -14.60 -4.00 -18.28
C PRO A 51 -13.69 -4.83 -19.17
N ARG A 52 -13.29 -4.25 -20.29
CA ARG A 52 -12.22 -4.81 -21.13
C ARG A 52 -10.89 -4.28 -20.67
N TRP A 53 -9.90 -5.12 -20.72
CA TRP A 53 -8.54 -4.79 -20.29
C TRP A 53 -7.57 -4.79 -21.46
N GLN A 54 -6.67 -3.81 -21.51
CA GLN A 54 -5.54 -3.79 -22.43
C GLN A 54 -4.24 -3.79 -21.65
N SER A 55 -3.42 -4.80 -21.88
CA SER A 55 -2.10 -4.91 -21.21
C SER A 55 -1.05 -4.08 -21.94
N HIS A 56 -0.30 -3.29 -21.18
CA HIS A 56 0.84 -2.51 -21.62
C HIS A 56 2.08 -2.89 -20.82
N THR A 57 3.20 -3.12 -21.49
CA THR A 57 4.47 -3.30 -20.81
C THR A 57 5.03 -1.92 -20.42
N VAL A 58 5.22 -1.68 -19.13
CA VAL A 58 5.86 -0.47 -18.62
C VAL A 58 7.38 -0.64 -18.66
N ALA A 59 7.88 -1.76 -18.10
CA ALA A 59 9.31 -2.02 -18.02
C ALA A 59 9.63 -3.50 -17.85
N ARG A 60 10.93 -3.81 -17.90
CA ARG A 60 11.49 -5.09 -17.44
C ARG A 60 12.37 -4.82 -16.21
N ILE A 61 12.08 -5.51 -15.12
CA ILE A 61 12.84 -5.45 -13.87
C ILE A 61 13.05 -6.87 -13.34
N PRO A 62 14.28 -7.39 -13.31
CA PRO A 62 14.54 -8.73 -12.81
C PRO A 62 14.20 -8.80 -11.32
N GLU A 63 13.59 -9.91 -10.87
CA GLU A 63 13.18 -10.12 -9.48
C GLU A 63 12.37 -8.95 -8.90
N GLY A 64 11.44 -8.43 -9.73
CA GLY A 64 10.55 -7.34 -9.33
C GLY A 64 9.71 -7.72 -8.11
N TYR A 65 9.66 -6.84 -7.11
CA TYR A 65 9.02 -7.20 -5.85
C TYR A 65 7.87 -6.27 -5.45
N GLN A 66 8.10 -4.97 -5.47
CA GLN A 66 7.05 -4.00 -5.15
C GLN A 66 6.91 -2.95 -6.26
N VAL A 67 5.67 -2.54 -6.50
CA VAL A 67 5.28 -1.46 -7.40
C VAL A 67 4.46 -0.41 -6.64
N ALA A 68 4.60 0.84 -7.02
CA ALA A 68 3.75 1.95 -6.57
C ALA A 68 3.52 2.92 -7.73
N VAL A 69 2.59 3.85 -7.55
CA VAL A 69 2.30 4.91 -8.51
C VAL A 69 2.30 6.26 -7.80
N ALA A 70 2.89 7.27 -8.45
CA ALA A 70 2.93 8.64 -7.96
C ALA A 70 3.22 9.59 -9.11
N ASP A 71 2.80 10.84 -9.02
CA ASP A 71 3.25 11.91 -9.92
C ASP A 71 4.64 12.39 -9.46
N VAL A 72 5.69 11.73 -9.98
CA VAL A 72 7.07 11.97 -9.53
C VAL A 72 7.58 13.33 -10.00
N ASN A 73 7.24 13.72 -11.21
CA ASN A 73 7.76 14.91 -11.86
C ASN A 73 6.84 16.13 -11.80
N GLY A 74 5.66 16.02 -11.20
CA GLY A 74 4.65 17.07 -11.18
C GLY A 74 3.96 17.31 -12.52
N GLY A 75 4.02 16.34 -13.43
CA GLY A 75 3.44 16.41 -14.77
C GLY A 75 1.91 16.20 -14.81
N GLY A 76 1.29 15.90 -13.68
CA GLY A 76 -0.15 15.65 -13.53
C GLY A 76 -0.58 14.25 -13.96
N ARG A 77 0.36 13.36 -14.34
CA ARG A 77 0.15 11.95 -14.65
C ARG A 77 0.85 11.10 -13.62
N LEU A 78 0.27 9.94 -13.32
CA LEU A 78 0.90 9.00 -12.41
C LEU A 78 2.00 8.23 -13.13
N ASP A 79 3.22 8.35 -12.63
CA ASP A 79 4.35 7.52 -13.00
C ASP A 79 4.32 6.21 -12.23
N VAL A 80 5.07 5.20 -12.69
CA VAL A 80 5.20 3.92 -12.01
C VAL A 80 6.57 3.84 -11.35
N LEU A 81 6.62 3.42 -10.09
CA LEU A 81 7.86 3.14 -9.35
C LEU A 81 7.93 1.64 -9.07
N ALA A 82 9.10 1.04 -9.25
CA ALA A 82 9.29 -0.37 -8.90
C ALA A 82 10.70 -0.64 -8.36
N LEU A 83 10.81 -1.70 -7.57
CA LEU A 83 12.09 -2.16 -7.04
C LEU A 83 12.31 -3.66 -7.35
N SER A 84 13.58 -4.04 -7.41
CA SER A 84 14.05 -5.42 -7.43
C SER A 84 14.48 -5.85 -6.04
N SER A 85 14.08 -7.05 -5.61
CA SER A 85 14.49 -7.60 -4.31
C SER A 85 15.87 -8.26 -4.30
N GLN A 86 16.48 -8.49 -5.48
CA GLN A 86 17.77 -9.16 -5.61
C GLN A 86 18.79 -8.38 -6.45
N LYS A 87 18.40 -7.24 -6.97
CA LYS A 87 19.28 -6.34 -7.72
C LYS A 87 19.22 -4.96 -7.11
N ASN A 88 20.30 -4.20 -7.25
CA ASN A 88 20.41 -2.82 -6.77
C ASN A 88 19.61 -1.88 -7.69
N ILE A 89 18.32 -2.15 -7.87
CA ILE A 89 17.45 -1.41 -8.77
C ILE A 89 16.24 -0.90 -7.98
N VAL A 90 16.12 0.40 -7.92
CA VAL A 90 14.91 1.12 -7.55
C VAL A 90 14.71 2.19 -8.61
N ASP A 91 13.73 1.98 -9.47
CA ASP A 91 13.50 2.83 -10.63
C ASP A 91 12.09 3.44 -10.61
N TRP A 92 11.93 4.53 -11.35
CA TRP A 92 10.64 5.03 -11.74
C TRP A 92 10.55 5.18 -13.25
N TYR A 93 9.35 5.02 -13.79
CA TYR A 93 9.06 4.97 -15.21
C TYR A 93 8.11 6.10 -15.55
N GLN A 94 8.61 7.07 -16.33
CA GLN A 94 7.90 8.31 -16.62
C GLN A 94 6.77 8.10 -17.62
N ASN A 95 5.54 8.35 -17.18
CA ASN A 95 4.35 8.34 -18.03
C ASN A 95 4.35 9.55 -19.01
N PRO A 96 3.95 9.42 -20.32
CA PRO A 96 3.38 8.23 -20.93
C PRO A 96 4.37 7.33 -21.68
N MET A 97 5.62 7.71 -21.81
CA MET A 97 6.60 7.04 -22.67
C MET A 97 7.40 5.97 -21.91
N TRP A 98 7.19 5.84 -20.60
CA TRP A 98 7.84 4.89 -19.71
C TRP A 98 9.38 4.96 -19.73
N HIS A 99 9.92 6.18 -19.90
CA HIS A 99 11.36 6.37 -19.78
C HIS A 99 11.82 5.98 -18.38
N THR A 100 12.75 5.02 -18.34
CA THR A 100 13.36 4.57 -17.08
C THR A 100 14.27 5.63 -16.50
N ARG A 101 14.11 5.89 -15.21
CA ARG A 101 14.96 6.78 -14.41
C ARG A 101 15.27 6.10 -13.09
N SER A 102 16.52 6.19 -12.66
CA SER A 102 16.93 5.57 -11.42
C SER A 102 16.58 6.45 -10.21
N VAL A 103 15.94 5.85 -9.21
CA VAL A 103 15.87 6.44 -7.88
C VAL A 103 17.21 6.23 -7.18
N THR A 104 17.71 5.00 -7.16
CA THR A 104 19.02 4.67 -6.59
C THR A 104 19.49 3.29 -7.05
N THR A 105 20.82 3.17 -7.15
CA THR A 105 21.54 1.90 -7.31
C THR A 105 22.44 1.58 -6.10
N SER A 106 22.35 2.42 -5.04
CA SER A 106 23.22 2.34 -3.87
C SER A 106 22.67 1.45 -2.74
N THR A 107 21.47 0.89 -2.90
CA THR A 107 20.85 0.00 -1.92
C THR A 107 20.70 -1.40 -2.48
N GLU A 108 20.83 -2.41 -1.62
CA GLU A 108 20.74 -3.84 -1.98
C GLU A 108 19.60 -4.50 -1.19
N ASP A 109 19.15 -5.66 -1.69
CA ASP A 109 18.06 -6.43 -1.09
C ASP A 109 16.85 -5.55 -0.74
N ASN A 110 16.43 -4.75 -1.74
CA ASN A 110 15.33 -3.82 -1.59
C ASN A 110 14.01 -4.57 -1.43
N ILE A 111 13.16 -4.12 -0.52
CA ILE A 111 11.94 -4.89 -0.20
C ILE A 111 10.67 -4.05 -0.19
N SER A 112 10.73 -2.78 0.18
CA SER A 112 9.56 -1.92 0.22
C SER A 112 9.86 -0.50 -0.19
N LEU A 113 8.94 0.11 -0.93
CA LEU A 113 8.93 1.52 -1.28
C LEU A 113 7.57 2.14 -0.98
N ALA A 114 7.57 3.36 -0.46
CA ALA A 114 6.37 4.12 -0.14
C ALA A 114 6.56 5.59 -0.54
N PRO A 115 6.14 6.00 -1.75
CA PRO A 115 6.22 7.39 -2.16
C PRO A 115 5.28 8.26 -1.32
N LEU A 116 5.78 9.41 -0.88
CA LEU A 116 4.99 10.43 -0.21
C LEU A 116 4.62 11.51 -1.22
N PHE A 117 3.36 11.51 -1.63
CA PHE A 117 2.88 12.49 -2.56
C PHE A 117 1.41 12.85 -2.31
N ARG A 118 1.00 14.00 -2.82
CA ARG A 118 -0.37 14.47 -2.82
C ARG A 118 -0.82 14.66 -4.27
N ARG A 119 -2.02 14.20 -4.62
CA ARG A 119 -2.54 14.36 -5.99
C ARG A 119 -2.49 15.84 -6.41
N GLY A 120 -1.92 16.10 -7.61
CA GLY A 120 -1.71 17.45 -8.14
C GLY A 120 -0.42 18.14 -7.65
N TYR A 121 0.43 17.41 -6.93
CA TYR A 121 1.75 17.87 -6.50
C TYR A 121 2.79 16.77 -6.78
N PRO A 122 4.04 17.15 -7.10
CA PRO A 122 5.09 16.17 -7.28
C PRO A 122 5.38 15.43 -5.98
N VAL A 123 5.98 14.26 -6.13
CA VAL A 123 6.47 13.46 -4.99
C VAL A 123 7.41 14.31 -4.12
N GLN A 124 7.16 14.31 -2.81
CA GLN A 124 8.02 14.98 -1.83
C GLN A 124 9.26 14.16 -1.50
N GLY A 125 9.14 12.85 -1.56
CA GLY A 125 10.16 11.86 -1.29
C GLY A 125 9.54 10.48 -1.19
N MET A 126 10.36 9.51 -0.85
CA MET A 126 9.93 8.12 -0.73
C MET A 126 10.64 7.45 0.43
N ALA A 127 9.90 6.73 1.27
CA ALA A 127 10.52 5.79 2.20
C ALA A 127 10.89 4.50 1.44
N LEU A 128 12.10 4.00 1.68
CA LEU A 128 12.65 2.79 1.05
C LEU A 128 13.23 1.88 2.12
N ALA A 129 12.82 0.61 2.16
CA ALA A 129 13.42 -0.42 2.99
C ALA A 129 14.35 -1.30 2.15
N SER A 130 15.55 -1.56 2.66
CA SER A 130 16.60 -2.33 2.01
C SER A 130 17.38 -3.20 3.00
N GLY A 131 18.28 -4.04 2.49
CA GLY A 131 19.00 -5.01 3.30
C GLY A 131 18.06 -6.04 3.92
N PHE A 132 17.13 -6.56 3.14
CA PHE A 132 16.15 -7.53 3.63
C PHE A 132 16.72 -8.93 3.70
N HIS A 133 16.86 -9.47 4.91
CA HIS A 133 17.34 -10.83 5.17
C HIS A 133 16.37 -11.57 6.08
N LEU A 134 15.51 -12.43 5.50
CA LEU A 134 14.52 -13.17 6.29
C LEU A 134 15.15 -14.20 7.24
N ASP A 135 16.19 -14.89 6.78
CA ASP A 135 16.85 -15.95 7.56
C ASP A 135 17.89 -15.41 8.56
N HIS A 136 18.29 -14.15 8.37
CA HIS A 136 19.24 -13.43 9.23
C HIS A 136 18.79 -11.96 9.43
N PRO A 137 17.65 -11.74 10.08
CA PRO A 137 17.02 -10.41 10.16
C PRO A 137 17.94 -9.32 10.71
N GLU A 138 18.82 -9.66 11.64
CA GLU A 138 19.74 -8.72 12.30
C GLU A 138 20.83 -8.16 11.34
N GLN A 139 21.02 -8.75 10.17
CA GLN A 139 22.05 -8.30 9.21
C GLN A 139 21.63 -7.09 8.39
N GLY A 140 20.33 -6.77 8.35
CA GLY A 140 19.82 -5.68 7.55
C GLY A 140 18.64 -4.92 8.16
N GLY A 141 17.73 -4.45 7.29
CA GLY A 141 16.53 -3.71 7.66
C GLY A 141 16.74 -2.19 7.69
N ASP A 142 17.57 -1.67 6.80
CA ASP A 142 17.80 -0.23 6.67
C ASP A 142 16.59 0.45 6.04
N ILE A 143 16.18 1.57 6.63
CA ILE A 143 15.08 2.41 6.17
C ILE A 143 15.64 3.76 5.77
N TRP A 144 15.33 4.20 4.55
CA TRP A 144 15.84 5.41 3.93
C TRP A 144 14.71 6.37 3.57
N TRP A 145 14.99 7.66 3.67
CA TRP A 145 14.26 8.73 3.02
C TRP A 145 14.99 9.05 1.72
N ALA A 146 14.40 8.72 0.59
CA ALA A 146 14.87 9.07 -0.74
C ALA A 146 14.18 10.35 -1.20
N GLN A 147 14.92 11.40 -1.48
CA GLN A 147 14.41 12.70 -1.90
C GLN A 147 14.80 12.98 -3.35
N PRO A 148 13.84 13.36 -4.22
CA PRO A 148 14.11 13.69 -5.60
C PRO A 148 15.21 14.74 -5.76
N SER A 149 16.09 14.54 -6.72
CA SER A 149 17.10 15.52 -7.11
C SER A 149 16.50 16.60 -8.01
N ALA A 150 17.15 17.73 -8.14
CA ALA A 150 16.71 18.82 -9.03
C ALA A 150 16.71 18.40 -10.51
N SER A 151 17.56 17.46 -10.90
CA SER A 151 17.58 16.85 -12.23
C SER A 151 16.84 15.52 -12.21
N LEU A 152 15.94 15.31 -13.15
CA LEU A 152 15.21 14.05 -13.29
C LEU A 152 16.13 12.87 -13.69
N ASP A 153 17.31 13.15 -14.25
CA ASP A 153 18.29 12.13 -14.67
C ASP A 153 19.30 11.78 -13.55
N ALA A 154 19.27 12.49 -12.43
CA ALA A 154 20.12 12.20 -11.29
C ALA A 154 19.42 11.29 -10.29
N GLU A 155 20.19 10.38 -9.68
CA GLU A 155 19.70 9.59 -8.56
C GLU A 155 19.22 10.49 -7.40
N TRP A 156 18.30 9.99 -6.61
CA TRP A 156 17.76 10.71 -5.47
C TRP A 156 18.75 10.70 -4.30
N SER A 157 18.72 11.73 -3.48
CA SER A 157 19.53 11.76 -2.26
C SER A 157 18.92 10.83 -1.21
N LEU A 158 19.75 10.00 -0.57
CA LEU A 158 19.35 9.09 0.49
C LEU A 158 19.75 9.63 1.85
N THR A 159 18.80 9.71 2.78
CA THR A 159 19.03 9.98 4.20
C THR A 159 18.48 8.83 5.03
N ARG A 160 19.24 8.31 5.98
CA ARG A 160 18.80 7.19 6.79
C ARG A 160 17.72 7.62 7.77
N ILE A 161 16.56 6.94 7.74
CA ILE A 161 15.48 7.06 8.72
C ILE A 161 15.82 6.26 9.97
N GLY A 162 16.18 5.00 9.80
CA GLY A 162 16.44 4.07 10.88
C GLY A 162 16.89 2.69 10.40
N ARG A 163 16.89 1.75 11.33
CA ARG A 163 17.15 0.33 11.04
C ARG A 163 16.28 -0.53 11.93
N ILE A 164 15.39 -1.30 11.31
CA ILE A 164 14.55 -2.30 11.98
C ILE A 164 14.80 -3.65 11.30
N PRO A 165 15.32 -4.64 12.00
CA PRO A 165 15.56 -5.97 11.44
C PRO A 165 14.35 -6.54 10.71
N ALA A 166 14.56 -7.07 9.51
CA ALA A 166 13.51 -7.58 8.64
C ALA A 166 12.38 -6.57 8.31
N SER A 167 12.66 -5.23 8.29
CA SER A 167 11.73 -4.25 7.73
C SER A 167 11.21 -4.74 6.38
N HIS A 168 9.87 -4.74 6.19
CA HIS A 168 9.27 -5.45 5.05
C HIS A 168 8.15 -4.65 4.37
N ARG A 169 7.32 -3.95 5.12
CA ARG A 169 6.24 -3.13 4.55
C ARG A 169 6.26 -1.73 5.14
N LEU A 170 6.42 -0.74 4.28
CA LEU A 170 6.34 0.68 4.63
C LEU A 170 5.02 1.28 4.15
N ARG A 171 4.34 2.04 5.01
CA ARG A 171 3.09 2.74 4.68
C ARG A 171 3.06 4.13 5.32
N TRP A 172 2.45 5.08 4.63
CA TRP A 172 2.12 6.38 5.21
C TRP A 172 0.72 6.34 5.80
N ALA A 173 0.55 6.90 6.99
CA ALA A 173 -0.71 6.90 7.73
C ALA A 173 -0.86 8.18 8.56
N ASP A 174 -2.03 8.81 8.53
CA ASP A 174 -2.40 9.88 9.47
C ASP A 174 -2.93 9.23 10.76
N LEU A 175 -1.98 8.88 11.65
CA LEU A 175 -2.27 8.07 12.83
C LEU A 175 -2.99 8.85 13.94
N ASP A 176 -2.88 10.17 13.97
CA ASP A 176 -3.47 10.99 15.03
C ASP A 176 -4.55 11.98 14.56
N GLY A 177 -4.88 11.96 13.26
CA GLY A 177 -5.94 12.75 12.66
C GLY A 177 -5.61 14.23 12.55
N ASP A 178 -4.34 14.61 12.52
CA ASP A 178 -3.90 16.00 12.41
C ASP A 178 -3.71 16.47 10.95
N GLY A 179 -3.85 15.55 9.98
CA GLY A 179 -3.71 15.77 8.56
C GLY A 179 -2.27 15.64 8.04
N ARG A 180 -1.32 15.27 8.90
CA ARG A 180 0.04 14.87 8.55
C ARG A 180 0.10 13.35 8.59
N VAL A 181 1.11 12.80 7.95
CA VAL A 181 1.28 11.34 7.92
C VAL A 181 2.58 10.94 8.60
N GLU A 182 2.50 9.85 9.35
CA GLU A 182 3.63 9.13 9.92
C GLU A 182 4.03 7.97 9.02
N LEU A 183 5.29 7.55 9.14
CA LEU A 183 5.75 6.34 8.45
C LEU A 183 5.53 5.12 9.34
N VAL A 184 4.72 4.19 8.91
CA VAL A 184 4.55 2.88 9.54
C VAL A 184 5.52 1.89 8.91
N ASP A 185 6.29 1.19 9.73
CA ASP A 185 7.14 0.06 9.34
C ASP A 185 6.64 -1.22 10.00
N VAL A 186 6.41 -2.22 9.17
CA VAL A 186 5.97 -3.55 9.61
C VAL A 186 7.00 -4.58 9.15
N PRO A 187 7.95 -4.95 10.03
CA PRO A 187 8.84 -6.06 9.80
C PRO A 187 8.07 -7.38 9.66
N ILE A 188 8.59 -8.32 8.88
CA ILE A 188 7.93 -9.62 8.76
C ILE A 188 8.14 -10.50 9.99
N VAL A 189 9.31 -10.40 10.62
CA VAL A 189 9.71 -11.16 11.84
C VAL A 189 10.57 -10.29 12.73
N GLY A 190 10.72 -10.68 13.99
CA GLY A 190 11.64 -10.04 14.92
C GLY A 190 13.10 -10.46 14.74
N ALA A 191 14.00 -9.65 15.29
CA ALA A 191 15.45 -9.94 15.33
C ALA A 191 15.72 -11.29 15.97
N GLY A 192 16.63 -12.07 15.37
CA GLY A 192 16.94 -13.40 15.85
C GLY A 192 15.99 -14.52 15.41
N SER A 193 14.89 -14.18 14.71
CA SER A 193 14.05 -15.21 14.05
C SER A 193 14.85 -16.06 13.09
N ARG A 194 14.51 -17.34 13.01
CA ARG A 194 15.19 -18.32 12.13
C ARG A 194 14.16 -19.28 11.53
N PRO A 195 14.44 -19.78 10.33
CA PRO A 195 13.67 -20.89 9.80
C PRO A 195 13.85 -22.15 10.67
N PRO A 196 12.87 -23.04 10.72
CA PRO A 196 11.61 -22.98 9.97
C PRO A 196 10.50 -22.21 10.67
N ASP A 197 10.64 -21.88 11.94
CA ASP A 197 9.50 -21.48 12.80
C ASP A 197 9.26 -19.96 12.80
N TYR A 198 10.30 -19.15 12.54
CA TYR A 198 10.21 -17.69 12.58
C TYR A 198 9.47 -17.18 13.83
N SER A 199 9.88 -17.69 15.02
CA SER A 199 9.11 -17.60 16.27
C SER A 199 9.25 -16.28 17.02
N VAL A 200 10.19 -15.42 16.63
CA VAL A 200 10.35 -14.10 17.26
C VAL A 200 9.36 -13.12 16.67
N PRO A 201 8.46 -12.53 17.47
CA PRO A 201 7.46 -11.60 16.98
C PRO A 201 8.07 -10.35 16.33
N ALA A 202 7.37 -9.82 15.34
CA ALA A 202 7.76 -8.61 14.61
C ALA A 202 7.45 -7.35 15.44
N PRO A 203 8.41 -6.43 15.63
CA PRO A 203 8.13 -5.12 16.23
C PRO A 203 7.49 -4.21 15.17
N ILE A 204 6.17 -4.02 15.25
CA ILE A 204 5.47 -3.06 14.39
C ILE A 204 5.75 -1.67 14.92
N MET A 205 6.30 -0.80 14.06
CA MET A 205 6.78 0.52 14.43
C MET A 205 6.09 1.63 13.65
N TRP A 206 6.12 2.84 14.19
CA TRP A 206 5.88 4.04 13.41
C TRP A 206 6.98 5.07 13.70
N PHE A 207 7.24 5.95 12.74
CA PHE A 207 8.25 6.98 12.84
C PHE A 207 7.60 8.36 12.69
N GLN A 208 7.85 9.21 13.66
CA GLN A 208 7.49 10.61 13.57
C GLN A 208 8.44 11.32 12.58
N MET A 209 7.85 11.99 11.57
CA MET A 209 8.61 12.74 10.58
C MET A 209 9.23 14.00 11.18
N PRO A 210 10.50 14.35 10.84
CA PRO A 210 11.11 15.61 11.24
C PRO A 210 10.32 16.84 10.74
N GLU A 211 10.15 17.84 11.60
CA GLU A 211 9.47 19.10 11.23
C GLU A 211 10.10 19.81 10.01
N THR A 212 11.40 19.66 9.81
CA THR A 212 12.12 20.23 8.64
C THR A 212 11.62 19.68 7.32
N LEU A 213 11.19 18.43 7.26
CA LEU A 213 10.62 17.82 6.06
C LEU A 213 9.15 18.25 5.86
N LEU A 214 8.44 18.55 6.94
CA LEU A 214 7.04 18.99 6.90
C LEU A 214 6.90 20.43 6.41
N THR A 215 7.84 21.31 6.76
CA THR A 215 7.73 22.75 6.49
C THR A 215 8.45 23.19 5.21
N GLY A 216 9.26 22.31 4.60
CA GLY A 216 10.07 22.66 3.43
C GLY A 216 11.16 23.72 3.72
N HIS A 217 11.36 24.12 4.97
CA HIS A 217 12.39 25.04 5.36
C HIS A 217 13.72 24.31 5.48
N THR A 218 14.72 24.75 4.72
CA THR A 218 16.10 24.33 4.93
C THR A 218 16.52 24.79 6.33
N ALA A 219 16.80 23.84 7.22
CA ALA A 219 17.37 24.16 8.52
C ALA A 219 18.65 24.95 8.33
N SER A 220 18.82 26.03 9.07
CA SER A 220 20.06 26.82 9.11
C SER A 220 21.23 25.88 9.41
N ALA A 221 22.35 26.07 8.72
CA ALA A 221 23.54 25.26 8.91
C ALA A 221 23.92 25.24 10.42
N GLY A 222 23.74 24.08 11.04
CA GLY A 222 24.00 23.86 12.47
C GLY A 222 22.85 23.23 13.27
N GLN A 223 21.62 23.13 12.73
CA GLN A 223 20.45 22.52 13.40
C GLN A 223 19.74 21.50 12.51
N GLN A 224 20.48 20.61 11.88
CA GLN A 224 19.89 19.46 11.18
C GLN A 224 19.65 18.32 12.19
N SER A 225 18.57 18.38 12.95
CA SER A 225 18.02 17.16 13.51
C SER A 225 17.06 16.56 12.48
N ASN A 226 17.58 15.86 11.47
CA ASN A 226 16.81 14.96 10.61
C ASN A 226 16.42 13.69 11.41
N ASN A 227 16.07 13.85 12.68
CA ASN A 227 15.84 12.74 13.56
C ASN A 227 14.39 12.28 13.39
N TRP A 228 14.22 11.21 12.66
CA TRP A 228 13.01 10.40 12.72
C TRP A 228 12.95 9.72 14.10
N ILE A 229 11.81 9.79 14.77
CA ILE A 229 11.66 9.25 16.12
C ILE A 229 10.84 7.96 16.02
N PRO A 230 11.43 6.77 16.31
CA PRO A 230 10.71 5.51 16.29
C PRO A 230 9.84 5.33 17.51
N HIS A 231 8.66 4.76 17.33
CA HIS A 231 7.71 4.40 18.38
C HIS A 231 7.16 2.99 18.11
N LEU A 232 7.00 2.20 19.17
CA LEU A 232 6.43 0.85 19.09
C LEU A 232 4.91 0.91 19.04
N ILE A 233 4.31 0.10 18.15
CA ILE A 233 2.87 -0.15 18.07
C ILE A 233 2.54 -1.47 18.80
N ASP A 234 3.15 -2.56 18.37
CA ASP A 234 2.94 -3.93 18.88
C ASP A 234 4.16 -4.82 18.59
N GLU A 235 4.39 -5.83 19.43
CA GLU A 235 5.45 -6.82 19.24
C GLU A 235 4.96 -8.25 19.59
N SER A 236 3.73 -8.57 19.21
CA SER A 236 3.11 -9.84 19.58
C SER A 236 2.70 -10.72 18.40
N LEU A 237 2.95 -10.26 17.16
CA LEU A 237 2.57 -10.96 15.94
C LEU A 237 3.79 -11.57 15.24
N ASN A 238 3.61 -12.78 14.69
CA ASN A 238 4.63 -13.50 13.94
C ASN A 238 4.31 -13.51 12.45
N ILE A 239 5.34 -13.45 11.63
CA ILE A 239 5.24 -13.48 10.16
C ILE A 239 4.17 -12.49 9.68
N VAL A 240 4.38 -11.19 9.96
CA VAL A 240 3.47 -10.13 9.55
C VAL A 240 3.80 -9.75 8.11
N HIS A 241 3.04 -10.28 7.15
CA HIS A 241 3.36 -10.10 5.75
C HIS A 241 2.49 -9.05 5.06
N GLY A 242 1.19 -9.08 5.25
CA GLY A 242 0.23 -8.14 4.66
C GLY A 242 -0.03 -6.93 5.55
N VAL A 243 -0.08 -5.74 4.96
CA VAL A 243 -0.37 -4.48 5.67
C VAL A 243 -1.25 -3.58 4.82
N LEU A 244 -2.35 -3.15 5.39
CA LEU A 244 -3.26 -2.17 4.82
C LEU A 244 -3.47 -1.02 5.81
N VAL A 245 -3.45 0.21 5.31
CA VAL A 245 -3.73 1.43 6.09
C VAL A 245 -4.96 2.11 5.52
N MET A 246 -5.93 2.42 6.38
CA MET A 246 -7.15 3.10 5.98
C MET A 246 -7.89 3.68 7.18
N ASP A 247 -8.68 4.72 6.98
CA ASP A 247 -9.67 5.19 7.94
C ASP A 247 -10.80 4.13 8.05
N TRP A 248 -10.62 3.18 8.97
CA TRP A 248 -11.52 2.04 9.13
C TRP A 248 -12.87 2.42 9.73
N ASN A 249 -12.88 3.31 10.69
CA ASN A 249 -14.07 3.66 11.47
C ASN A 249 -14.72 4.97 11.03
N GLY A 250 -14.09 5.76 10.14
CA GLY A 250 -14.59 7.03 9.61
C GLY A 250 -14.34 8.22 10.51
N ASP A 251 -13.41 8.13 11.48
CA ASP A 251 -13.13 9.20 12.44
C ASP A 251 -12.06 10.19 11.95
N GLY A 252 -11.47 9.95 10.79
CA GLY A 252 -10.45 10.79 10.16
C GLY A 252 -9.02 10.42 10.51
N ARG A 253 -8.80 9.35 11.28
CA ARG A 253 -7.51 8.71 11.52
C ARG A 253 -7.37 7.49 10.65
N ASP A 254 -6.12 7.12 10.38
CA ASP A 254 -5.83 5.87 9.73
C ASP A 254 -5.59 4.76 10.74
N GLU A 255 -6.28 3.65 10.58
CA GLU A 255 -6.00 2.40 11.26
C GLU A 255 -5.08 1.53 10.42
N ILE A 256 -4.39 0.61 11.10
CA ILE A 256 -3.49 -0.35 10.49
C ILE A 256 -4.11 -1.75 10.59
N LEU A 257 -4.31 -2.40 9.45
CA LEU A 257 -4.67 -3.80 9.39
C LEU A 257 -3.45 -4.62 9.00
N THR A 258 -3.25 -5.74 9.68
CA THR A 258 -2.16 -6.67 9.39
C THR A 258 -2.67 -8.06 9.12
N ALA A 259 -2.01 -8.77 8.18
CA ALA A 259 -2.15 -10.21 8.01
C ALA A 259 -0.89 -10.91 8.52
N SER A 260 -1.08 -11.89 9.40
CA SER A 260 -0.02 -12.58 10.13
C SER A 260 -0.40 -14.03 10.42
N THR A 261 0.47 -14.78 11.08
CA THR A 261 0.12 -16.13 11.55
C THR A 261 -1.04 -16.12 12.55
N GLN A 262 -1.23 -15.03 13.29
CA GLN A 262 -2.36 -14.88 14.21
C GLN A 262 -3.66 -14.47 13.50
N GLY A 263 -3.64 -14.30 12.17
CA GLY A 263 -4.77 -13.87 11.37
C GLY A 263 -4.75 -12.38 11.05
N VAL A 264 -5.93 -11.80 10.84
CA VAL A 264 -6.09 -10.37 10.54
C VAL A 264 -6.35 -9.59 11.82
N ASN A 265 -5.46 -8.64 12.12
CA ASN A 265 -5.57 -7.76 13.28
C ASN A 265 -5.75 -6.30 12.82
N LEU A 266 -6.55 -5.57 13.58
CA LEU A 266 -6.79 -4.14 13.46
C LEU A 266 -6.10 -3.42 14.63
N PHE A 267 -5.34 -2.38 14.33
CA PHE A 267 -4.74 -1.48 15.31
C PHE A 267 -5.38 -0.11 15.19
N GLU A 268 -5.99 0.34 16.28
CA GLU A 268 -6.64 1.64 16.44
C GLU A 268 -5.83 2.50 17.41
N SER A 269 -5.58 3.76 17.05
CA SER A 269 -4.84 4.71 17.84
C SER A 269 -5.74 5.64 18.65
N LYS A 270 -5.25 6.09 19.82
CA LYS A 270 -5.81 7.21 20.60
C LYS A 270 -4.69 8.12 21.07
N GLY A 271 -4.98 9.41 21.16
CA GLY A 271 -4.00 10.42 21.59
C GLY A 271 -3.45 11.20 20.41
N ARG A 272 -2.26 11.80 20.56
CA ARG A 272 -1.58 12.59 19.52
C ARG A 272 -0.07 12.48 19.64
N GLY A 273 0.60 12.52 18.49
CA GLY A 273 2.06 12.50 18.39
C GLY A 273 2.68 11.36 19.20
N ALA A 274 3.76 11.60 19.91
CA ALA A 274 4.45 10.58 20.74
C ALA A 274 3.60 9.96 21.87
N GLY A 275 2.43 10.54 22.17
CA GLY A 275 1.49 10.01 23.17
C GLY A 275 0.44 9.04 22.63
N LEU A 276 0.58 8.56 21.39
CA LEU A 276 -0.33 7.58 20.82
C LEU A 276 -0.35 6.29 21.63
N GLN A 277 -1.56 5.81 21.92
CA GLN A 277 -1.83 4.54 22.56
C GLN A 277 -2.60 3.64 21.60
N TRP A 278 -2.32 2.34 21.62
CA TRP A 278 -2.83 1.40 20.65
C TRP A 278 -3.79 0.38 21.25
N THR A 279 -4.85 0.10 20.53
CA THR A 279 -5.77 -1.01 20.81
C THR A 279 -5.69 -1.99 19.64
N LYS A 280 -5.40 -3.26 19.94
CA LYS A 280 -5.39 -4.36 18.97
C LYS A 280 -6.66 -5.17 19.04
N THR A 281 -7.32 -5.37 17.91
CA THR A 281 -8.53 -6.19 17.77
C THR A 281 -8.31 -7.28 16.72
N LEU A 282 -8.50 -8.55 17.09
CA LEU A 282 -8.51 -9.66 16.13
C LEU A 282 -9.82 -9.62 15.34
N LEU A 283 -9.73 -9.36 14.03
CA LEU A 283 -10.90 -9.36 13.13
C LEU A 283 -11.26 -10.75 12.65
N SER A 284 -10.25 -11.56 12.30
CA SER A 284 -10.40 -12.97 11.89
C SER A 284 -9.12 -13.75 12.23
N PRO A 285 -9.24 -14.97 12.80
CA PRO A 285 -8.07 -15.82 13.03
C PRO A 285 -7.52 -16.45 11.74
N CYS A 286 -8.25 -16.38 10.64
CA CYS A 286 -7.92 -17.03 9.38
C CYS A 286 -7.76 -18.57 9.50
N ASP A 287 -7.02 -19.20 8.58
CA ASP A 287 -6.81 -20.66 8.60
C ASP A 287 -5.79 -21.04 9.68
N GLN A 288 -6.24 -21.67 10.74
CA GLN A 288 -5.40 -22.20 11.84
C GLN A 288 -5.20 -23.70 11.77
N SER A 289 -5.55 -24.34 10.65
CA SER A 289 -5.53 -25.82 10.52
C SER A 289 -4.14 -26.40 10.23
N SER A 290 -3.16 -25.57 9.89
CA SER A 290 -1.78 -25.98 9.61
C SER A 290 -0.87 -25.71 10.80
N ASP A 291 -0.06 -26.67 11.18
CA ASP A 291 0.88 -26.51 12.31
C ASP A 291 2.08 -25.61 11.97
N ARG A 292 2.45 -25.48 10.68
CA ARG A 292 3.66 -24.77 10.29
C ARG A 292 3.40 -23.35 9.79
N TYR A 293 2.51 -23.21 8.81
CA TYR A 293 2.15 -21.93 8.25
C TYR A 293 0.63 -21.79 8.32
N HIS A 294 0.15 -20.94 9.19
CA HIS A 294 -1.25 -20.68 9.41
C HIS A 294 -1.53 -19.16 9.28
N GLY A 295 -2.75 -18.75 9.52
CA GLY A 295 -3.17 -17.35 9.40
C GLY A 295 -3.26 -16.89 7.95
N ALA A 296 -2.78 -15.69 7.67
CA ALA A 296 -2.84 -15.07 6.36
C ALA A 296 -1.56 -14.33 5.97
N SER A 297 -1.32 -14.21 4.66
CA SER A 297 -0.16 -13.50 4.13
C SER A 297 -0.50 -12.11 3.56
N GLU A 298 -1.67 -11.92 2.96
CA GLU A 298 -2.10 -10.65 2.41
C GLU A 298 -3.49 -10.26 2.93
N ILE A 299 -3.79 -8.97 2.90
CA ILE A 299 -5.07 -8.42 3.33
C ILE A 299 -5.56 -7.34 2.36
N GLY A 300 -6.78 -7.51 1.88
CA GLY A 300 -7.58 -6.50 1.20
C GLY A 300 -8.89 -6.29 1.94
N VAL A 301 -9.42 -5.10 1.86
CA VAL A 301 -10.74 -4.74 2.37
C VAL A 301 -11.56 -4.23 1.22
N GLY A 302 -12.71 -4.83 0.99
CA GLY A 302 -13.67 -4.40 -0.01
C GLY A 302 -15.08 -4.34 0.55
N LYS A 303 -16.03 -3.99 -0.30
CA LYS A 303 -17.47 -3.93 0.01
C LYS A 303 -18.29 -4.55 -1.12
N VAL A 304 -19.35 -5.26 -0.75
CA VAL A 304 -20.41 -5.70 -1.65
C VAL A 304 -21.72 -5.20 -1.07
N GLN A 305 -22.53 -4.49 -1.85
CA GLN A 305 -23.79 -3.84 -1.41
C GLN A 305 -23.59 -2.99 -0.14
N GLY A 306 -22.43 -2.29 -0.06
CA GLY A 306 -22.09 -1.47 1.09
C GLY A 306 -21.61 -2.24 2.34
N HIS A 307 -21.64 -3.57 2.32
CA HIS A 307 -21.14 -4.42 3.40
C HIS A 307 -19.68 -4.77 3.19
N ARG A 308 -18.83 -4.44 4.17
CA ARG A 308 -17.39 -4.77 4.12
C ARG A 308 -17.15 -6.27 4.16
N PHE A 309 -16.15 -6.69 3.39
CA PHE A 309 -15.53 -8.01 3.49
C PHE A 309 -14.01 -7.86 3.65
N LEU A 310 -13.36 -8.89 4.16
CA LEU A 310 -11.90 -9.03 4.12
C LEU A 310 -11.56 -10.07 3.05
N ALA A 311 -10.53 -9.78 2.25
CA ALA A 311 -9.95 -10.76 1.33
C ALA A 311 -8.51 -11.08 1.78
N THR A 312 -8.14 -12.35 1.78
CA THR A 312 -6.83 -12.82 2.24
C THR A 312 -6.24 -13.85 1.29
N ILE A 313 -4.93 -14.01 1.34
CA ILE A 313 -4.21 -15.19 0.82
C ILE A 313 -3.79 -16.04 2.02
N GLU A 314 -4.13 -17.34 2.00
CA GLU A 314 -3.93 -18.26 3.12
C GLU A 314 -3.29 -19.58 2.71
N PRO A 315 -2.47 -20.13 3.61
CA PRO A 315 -1.73 -19.48 4.69
C PRO A 315 -0.63 -18.55 4.15
N TRP A 316 0.42 -18.27 4.91
CA TRP A 316 1.56 -17.46 4.42
C TRP A 316 2.14 -18.03 3.10
N HIS A 317 2.15 -17.19 2.04
CA HIS A 317 2.46 -17.58 0.66
C HIS A 317 1.65 -18.80 0.18
N GLY A 318 0.41 -18.90 0.66
CA GLY A 318 -0.43 -20.07 0.46
C GLY A 318 -1.06 -20.20 -0.92
N ASN A 319 -1.97 -21.14 -0.99
CA ASN A 319 -2.64 -21.50 -2.23
C ASN A 319 -4.13 -21.10 -2.28
N LYS A 320 -4.62 -20.44 -1.24
CA LYS A 320 -6.05 -20.11 -1.13
C LYS A 320 -6.25 -18.59 -1.21
N VAL A 321 -7.23 -18.16 -2.00
CA VAL A 321 -7.85 -16.84 -1.86
C VAL A 321 -9.13 -17.02 -1.06
N VAL A 322 -9.27 -16.25 0.01
CA VAL A 322 -10.35 -16.41 0.99
C VAL A 322 -11.02 -15.07 1.22
N VAL A 323 -12.35 -15.09 1.28
CA VAL A 323 -13.18 -13.94 1.65
C VAL A 323 -13.84 -14.20 3.00
N TYR A 324 -13.79 -13.20 3.86
CA TYR A 324 -14.49 -13.19 5.14
C TYR A 324 -15.62 -12.19 5.11
N THR A 325 -16.83 -12.65 5.32
CA THR A 325 -18.00 -11.78 5.45
C THR A 325 -18.40 -11.62 6.92
N ARG A 326 -19.08 -10.50 7.20
CA ARG A 326 -19.48 -10.15 8.57
C ARG A 326 -20.75 -10.89 8.95
N ARG A 327 -20.71 -11.59 10.08
CA ARG A 327 -21.89 -12.08 10.79
C ARG A 327 -22.21 -11.15 11.97
N THR A 328 -22.95 -11.58 12.94
CA THR A 328 -23.37 -10.77 14.11
C THR A 328 -22.24 -10.13 14.91
N ARG A 329 -21.04 -10.74 14.92
CA ARG A 329 -19.82 -10.19 15.53
C ARG A 329 -18.61 -10.59 14.70
N GLY A 330 -17.86 -9.59 14.19
CA GLY A 330 -16.61 -9.80 13.47
C GLY A 330 -16.76 -10.43 12.07
N PHE A 331 -15.63 -10.74 11.43
CA PHE A 331 -15.53 -11.37 10.13
C PHE A 331 -15.33 -12.87 10.30
N SER A 332 -16.43 -13.59 10.55
CA SER A 332 -16.39 -15.00 10.97
C SER A 332 -16.91 -16.00 9.93
N GLU A 333 -17.56 -15.53 8.85
CA GLU A 333 -17.98 -16.41 7.76
C GLU A 333 -16.86 -16.48 6.73
N ARG A 334 -16.17 -17.62 6.67
CA ARG A 334 -15.01 -17.88 5.81
C ARG A 334 -15.45 -18.57 4.51
N HIS A 335 -15.11 -17.96 3.37
CA HIS A 335 -15.41 -18.46 2.02
C HIS A 335 -14.12 -18.63 1.23
N VAL A 336 -13.71 -19.86 0.95
CA VAL A 336 -12.57 -20.14 0.05
C VAL A 336 -13.09 -19.97 -1.38
N ILE A 337 -12.57 -18.96 -2.09
CA ILE A 337 -13.01 -18.63 -3.45
C ILE A 337 -12.07 -19.16 -4.53
N ASP A 338 -10.81 -19.47 -4.17
CA ASP A 338 -9.84 -20.11 -5.03
C ASP A 338 -8.86 -20.97 -4.21
N THR A 339 -8.37 -22.07 -4.79
CA THR A 339 -7.38 -22.99 -4.21
C THR A 339 -6.23 -23.28 -5.17
N SER A 340 -6.16 -22.60 -6.30
CA SER A 340 -5.23 -22.88 -7.39
C SER A 340 -3.92 -22.10 -7.32
N PHE A 341 -3.75 -21.22 -6.32
CA PHE A 341 -2.55 -20.42 -6.19
C PHE A 341 -1.32 -21.28 -5.87
N ASN A 342 -0.18 -20.81 -6.34
CA ASN A 342 1.11 -21.37 -6.03
C ASN A 342 2.05 -20.24 -5.59
N ASN A 343 2.29 -20.12 -4.29
CA ASN A 343 3.03 -19.02 -3.69
C ASN A 343 2.28 -17.67 -3.90
N GLY A 344 1.06 -17.56 -3.39
CA GLY A 344 0.22 -16.36 -3.46
C GLY A 344 0.88 -15.17 -2.78
N HIS A 345 0.83 -13.97 -3.41
CA HIS A 345 1.61 -12.85 -2.90
C HIS A 345 1.01 -11.45 -3.17
N ALA A 346 0.19 -11.28 -4.18
CA ALA A 346 -0.41 -10.00 -4.52
C ALA A 346 -1.92 -10.05 -4.30
N LEU A 347 -2.49 -9.03 -3.63
CA LEU A 347 -3.93 -8.92 -3.41
C LEU A 347 -4.31 -7.45 -3.14
N VAL A 348 -5.39 -7.00 -3.79
CA VAL A 348 -6.02 -5.71 -3.57
C VAL A 348 -7.50 -5.77 -3.87
N CYS A 349 -8.32 -4.92 -3.24
CA CYS A 349 -9.75 -4.78 -3.52
C CYS A 349 -10.04 -3.36 -4.01
N ALA A 350 -10.86 -3.23 -5.06
CA ALA A 350 -11.34 -1.94 -5.60
C ALA A 350 -12.57 -2.14 -6.47
N ASP A 351 -13.42 -1.12 -6.56
CA ASP A 351 -14.53 -1.01 -7.51
C ASP A 351 -13.97 -0.72 -8.91
N LEU A 352 -13.75 -1.77 -9.70
CA LEU A 352 -13.10 -1.68 -11.01
C LEU A 352 -14.07 -1.34 -12.14
N ASP A 353 -15.34 -1.61 -11.94
CA ASP A 353 -16.38 -1.42 -12.94
C ASP A 353 -17.36 -0.26 -12.64
N GLY A 354 -17.19 0.39 -11.49
CA GLY A 354 -17.99 1.54 -11.07
C GLY A 354 -19.39 1.19 -10.60
N ASP A 355 -19.66 -0.08 -10.27
CA ASP A 355 -20.98 -0.55 -9.86
C ASP A 355 -21.24 -0.40 -8.35
N GLY A 356 -20.23 0.02 -7.60
CA GLY A 356 -20.26 0.22 -6.16
C GLY A 356 -19.95 -1.01 -5.33
N ASN A 357 -19.64 -2.16 -5.97
CA ASN A 357 -19.08 -3.34 -5.33
C ASN A 357 -17.60 -3.45 -5.70
N ASP A 358 -16.78 -3.91 -4.77
CA ASP A 358 -15.35 -4.03 -5.03
C ASP A 358 -15.03 -5.44 -5.56
N GLU A 359 -14.23 -5.49 -6.63
CA GLU A 359 -13.56 -6.68 -7.11
C GLU A 359 -12.32 -6.97 -6.26
N ILE A 360 -11.85 -8.24 -6.35
CA ILE A 360 -10.57 -8.65 -5.78
C ILE A 360 -9.61 -8.93 -6.92
N VAL A 361 -8.48 -8.22 -6.95
CA VAL A 361 -7.36 -8.54 -7.85
C VAL A 361 -6.34 -9.31 -7.03
N ALA A 362 -6.01 -10.53 -7.44
CA ALA A 362 -5.03 -11.34 -6.73
C ALA A 362 -4.18 -12.20 -7.68
N GLY A 363 -2.92 -12.45 -7.27
CA GLY A 363 -1.97 -13.19 -8.07
C GLY A 363 -0.92 -13.93 -7.25
N TYR A 364 -0.14 -14.77 -7.94
CA TYR A 364 0.86 -15.62 -7.33
C TYR A 364 2.16 -15.68 -8.12
N ARG A 365 3.27 -16.01 -7.43
CA ARG A 365 4.64 -15.98 -7.98
C ARG A 365 5.15 -17.33 -8.47
N GLY A 366 4.59 -18.43 -7.96
CA GLY A 366 5.04 -19.78 -8.27
C GLY A 366 4.75 -20.20 -9.72
N PRO A 367 5.17 -21.40 -10.12
CA PRO A 367 4.87 -21.94 -11.44
C PRO A 367 3.39 -21.81 -11.80
N GLY A 368 3.11 -21.32 -13.02
CA GLY A 368 1.76 -20.98 -13.50
C GLY A 368 1.47 -19.48 -13.48
N THR A 369 2.28 -18.69 -12.80
CA THR A 369 2.38 -17.21 -12.82
C THR A 369 1.16 -16.48 -13.37
N SER A 370 0.15 -16.20 -12.55
CA SER A 370 -1.10 -15.59 -13.04
C SER A 370 -1.60 -14.47 -12.14
N LEU A 371 -2.31 -13.54 -12.75
CA LEU A 371 -3.07 -12.48 -12.11
C LEU A 371 -4.54 -12.62 -12.50
N PHE A 372 -5.42 -12.57 -11.51
CA PHE A 372 -6.86 -12.78 -11.67
C PHE A 372 -7.65 -11.60 -11.10
N ILE A 373 -8.87 -11.43 -11.62
CA ILE A 373 -9.92 -10.58 -11.04
C ILE A 373 -11.05 -11.50 -10.58
N TYR A 374 -11.56 -11.27 -9.38
CA TYR A 374 -12.72 -11.99 -8.85
C TYR A 374 -13.88 -11.01 -8.70
N HIS A 375 -15.03 -11.37 -9.28
CA HIS A 375 -16.27 -10.62 -9.26
C HIS A 375 -17.27 -11.30 -8.35
N SER A 376 -17.89 -10.55 -7.43
CA SER A 376 -18.96 -11.11 -6.60
C SER A 376 -20.18 -11.49 -7.45
N THR A 377 -20.72 -12.68 -7.23
CA THR A 377 -21.92 -13.19 -7.92
C THR A 377 -23.16 -13.22 -7.04
N ASP A 378 -23.06 -12.73 -5.81
CA ASP A 378 -24.22 -12.57 -4.92
C ASP A 378 -24.12 -11.28 -4.07
N GLU A 379 -25.26 -10.83 -3.56
CA GLU A 379 -25.38 -9.60 -2.76
C GLU A 379 -24.66 -9.68 -1.40
N ARG A 380 -24.20 -10.84 -1.00
CA ARG A 380 -23.57 -11.10 0.30
C ARG A 380 -22.06 -11.19 0.21
N GLY A 381 -21.49 -11.20 -1.01
CA GLY A 381 -20.04 -11.38 -1.21
C GLY A 381 -19.56 -12.78 -0.79
N THR A 382 -20.41 -13.80 -0.90
CA THR A 382 -20.06 -15.17 -0.49
C THR A 382 -19.67 -16.07 -1.65
N ARG A 383 -20.04 -15.70 -2.87
CA ARG A 383 -19.73 -16.42 -4.12
C ARG A 383 -19.06 -15.49 -5.11
N TRP A 384 -18.01 -15.98 -5.72
CA TRP A 384 -17.15 -15.19 -6.62
C TRP A 384 -16.86 -15.95 -7.90
N GLU A 385 -16.79 -15.23 -8.99
CA GLU A 385 -16.38 -15.75 -10.30
C GLU A 385 -15.01 -15.18 -10.66
N ARG A 386 -14.11 -16.06 -11.10
CA ARG A 386 -12.74 -15.70 -11.49
C ARG A 386 -12.64 -15.36 -12.96
N GLU A 387 -11.99 -14.25 -13.25
CA GLU A 387 -11.52 -13.84 -14.56
C GLU A 387 -9.99 -13.90 -14.61
N THR A 388 -9.41 -14.40 -15.69
CA THR A 388 -7.96 -14.39 -15.90
C THR A 388 -7.58 -13.09 -16.57
N LEU A 389 -6.81 -12.24 -15.87
CA LEU A 389 -6.30 -10.99 -16.43
C LEU A 389 -5.00 -11.22 -17.21
N ASP A 390 -4.07 -12.00 -16.63
CA ASP A 390 -2.78 -12.29 -17.27
C ASP A 390 -2.24 -13.65 -16.80
N THR A 391 -1.58 -14.39 -17.71
CA THR A 391 -0.89 -15.67 -17.44
C THR A 391 0.63 -15.55 -17.48
N ASP A 392 1.16 -14.36 -17.77
CA ASP A 392 2.59 -14.03 -17.77
C ASP A 392 2.86 -12.92 -16.73
N MET A 393 2.44 -13.16 -15.48
CA MET A 393 2.62 -12.24 -14.35
C MET A 393 2.86 -13.05 -13.08
N ALA A 394 4.13 -13.24 -12.71
CA ALA A 394 4.53 -13.80 -11.41
C ALA A 394 4.32 -12.75 -10.30
N ALA A 395 3.05 -12.42 -10.04
CA ALA A 395 2.63 -11.23 -9.32
C ALA A 395 3.20 -11.17 -7.90
N SER A 396 4.13 -10.24 -7.66
CA SER A 396 4.69 -9.92 -6.35
C SER A 396 3.96 -8.76 -5.68
N CYS A 397 3.47 -7.80 -6.45
CA CYS A 397 2.69 -6.67 -5.95
C CYS A 397 1.73 -6.19 -7.02
N VAL A 398 0.58 -5.69 -6.58
CA VAL A 398 -0.44 -5.07 -7.43
C VAL A 398 -0.97 -3.81 -6.75
N VAL A 399 -1.21 -2.77 -7.55
CA VAL A 399 -1.85 -1.52 -7.10
C VAL A 399 -2.92 -1.09 -8.09
N ILE A 400 -3.89 -0.31 -7.61
CA ILE A 400 -4.97 0.24 -8.42
C ILE A 400 -4.82 1.75 -8.48
N ALA A 401 -4.87 2.32 -9.70
CA ALA A 401 -4.83 3.76 -9.91
C ALA A 401 -5.36 4.11 -11.30
N ASP A 402 -5.85 5.33 -11.48
CA ASP A 402 -6.17 5.92 -12.78
C ASP A 402 -4.86 6.47 -13.40
N VAL A 403 -4.18 5.61 -14.18
CA VAL A 403 -2.83 5.87 -14.71
C VAL A 403 -2.86 6.82 -15.91
N ASN A 404 -3.90 6.71 -16.74
CA ASN A 404 -4.05 7.55 -17.94
C ASN A 404 -4.87 8.84 -17.69
N GLY A 405 -5.51 8.98 -16.53
CA GLY A 405 -6.31 10.16 -16.16
C GLY A 405 -7.70 10.18 -16.77
N ASP A 406 -8.25 9.03 -17.16
CA ASP A 406 -9.57 8.93 -17.79
C ASP A 406 -10.72 8.70 -16.80
N GLY A 407 -10.42 8.61 -15.52
CA GLY A 407 -11.36 8.46 -14.42
C GLY A 407 -11.75 7.02 -14.12
N ARG A 408 -11.18 6.04 -14.81
CA ARG A 408 -11.39 4.61 -14.53
C ARG A 408 -10.18 4.04 -13.77
N PRO A 409 -10.41 3.14 -12.80
CA PRO A 409 -9.31 2.50 -12.10
C PRO A 409 -8.63 1.46 -12.99
N ASP A 410 -7.32 1.62 -13.19
CA ASP A 410 -6.45 0.68 -13.86
C ASP A 410 -5.72 -0.20 -12.85
N ILE A 411 -5.08 -1.28 -13.32
CA ILE A 411 -4.28 -2.20 -12.52
C ILE A 411 -2.81 -2.05 -12.93
N VAL A 412 -1.91 -1.90 -11.96
CA VAL A 412 -0.46 -1.95 -12.20
C VAL A 412 0.13 -3.08 -11.38
N ALA A 413 0.92 -3.94 -12.00
CA ALA A 413 1.52 -5.10 -11.34
C ALA A 413 3.00 -5.25 -11.68
N VAL A 414 3.75 -5.85 -10.74
CA VAL A 414 5.14 -6.25 -10.92
C VAL A 414 5.28 -7.75 -10.70
N GLY A 415 6.01 -8.39 -11.62
CA GLY A 415 6.30 -9.82 -11.57
C GLY A 415 7.74 -10.12 -11.23
N SER A 416 7.96 -11.10 -10.32
CA SER A 416 9.30 -11.56 -9.93
C SER A 416 9.98 -12.34 -11.06
N SER A 417 9.66 -13.63 -11.23
CA SER A 417 10.30 -14.49 -12.22
C SER A 417 9.95 -14.14 -13.67
N THR A 418 8.84 -13.46 -13.92
CA THR A 418 8.49 -12.94 -15.25
C THR A 418 9.22 -11.64 -15.57
N ALA A 419 9.86 -11.01 -14.59
CA ALA A 419 10.71 -9.84 -14.74
C ALA A 419 10.01 -8.68 -15.49
N ASN A 420 8.74 -8.46 -15.24
CA ASN A 420 7.94 -7.47 -15.93
C ASN A 420 7.23 -6.49 -14.97
N VAL A 421 7.05 -5.27 -15.44
CA VAL A 421 6.10 -4.30 -14.87
C VAL A 421 5.07 -4.05 -15.96
N LYS A 422 3.81 -4.30 -15.66
CA LYS A 422 2.71 -4.13 -16.59
C LYS A 422 1.64 -3.20 -16.02
N TRP A 423 1.03 -2.46 -16.91
CA TRP A 423 -0.18 -1.69 -16.67
C TRP A 423 -1.31 -2.29 -17.49
N TYR A 424 -2.43 -2.56 -16.88
CA TYR A 424 -3.65 -3.05 -17.49
C TYR A 424 -4.66 -1.90 -17.49
N GLU A 425 -4.83 -1.31 -18.67
CA GLU A 425 -5.75 -0.20 -18.91
C GLU A 425 -7.18 -0.69 -18.89
N ASN A 426 -8.01 -0.04 -18.10
CA ASN A 426 -9.45 -0.26 -18.06
C ASN A 426 -10.14 0.49 -19.20
N LEU A 427 -10.51 -0.23 -20.26
CA LEU A 427 -11.19 0.36 -21.42
C LEU A 427 -12.70 0.57 -21.20
N GLY A 428 -13.22 0.27 -20.01
CA GLY A 428 -14.66 0.29 -19.73
C GLY A 428 -15.41 -0.82 -20.46
N PHE A 429 -16.72 -0.66 -20.50
CA PHE A 429 -17.60 -1.63 -21.13
C PHE A 429 -17.63 -1.49 -22.67
N ALA A 430 -17.96 -2.60 -23.36
CA ALA A 430 -18.11 -2.62 -24.81
C ALA A 430 -19.39 -1.92 -25.27
#